data_b9da65fc3d8455b0b4ba74a1d8e48529
#
_entry.id   b9da65fc3d8455b0b4ba74a1d8e48529
#
_cell.length_a   1.000
_cell.length_b   1.000
_cell.length_c   1.000
_cell.angle_alpha   90.00
_cell.angle_beta   90.00
_cell.angle_gamma   90.00
#
_symmetry.space_group_name_H-M   'P 1'
#
loop_
_entity.id
_entity.type
_entity.pdbx_description
1 polymer ?
#
loop_
_entity_poly.entity_id
_entity_poly.type
_entity_poly.pdbx_seq_one_letter_code
_entity_poly.pdbx_strand_id
1 'polypeptide(L)'
;MCYDSPLIEIYEVPSFLNESECDQISALIKTKLRPSTIVHEGDYDKSIRTSSTCDLGHLESKVVSKVDERICSMLDLHKSYSEITQGQQYEVGQEFKEHHDYFDGSDLLIEKHTKKYGTRFYI
;
A
#
# COMPACT_ATOMS: atom_id res chain seq x y z
N MET A 1 -16.16 -12.06 -0.39
CA MET A 1 -17.15 -11.79 -1.47
C MET A 1 -16.33 -11.51 -2.72
N CYS A 2 -16.64 -12.12 -3.87
CA CYS A 2 -15.96 -11.84 -5.13
C CYS A 2 -16.91 -11.01 -5.98
N TYR A 3 -16.43 -9.90 -6.52
CA TYR A 3 -17.20 -9.07 -7.45
C TYR A 3 -16.83 -9.50 -8.86
N ASP A 4 -17.77 -10.13 -9.54
CA ASP A 4 -17.59 -10.62 -10.92
C ASP A 4 -17.59 -9.43 -11.89
N SER A 5 -16.43 -9.13 -12.44
CA SER A 5 -16.23 -8.19 -13.54
C SER A 5 -15.18 -8.75 -14.49
N PRO A 6 -15.40 -8.71 -15.81
CA PRO A 6 -14.37 -9.17 -16.76
C PRO A 6 -13.13 -8.28 -16.80
N LEU A 7 -13.16 -7.12 -16.14
CA LEU A 7 -12.09 -6.12 -16.18
C LEU A 7 -11.31 -6.02 -14.88
N ILE A 8 -11.88 -6.46 -13.74
CA ILE A 8 -11.25 -6.35 -12.42
C ILE A 8 -11.74 -7.47 -11.52
N GLU A 9 -10.84 -8.04 -10.74
CA GLU A 9 -11.15 -9.01 -9.69
C GLU A 9 -10.98 -8.33 -8.32
N ILE A 10 -12.01 -8.41 -7.48
CA ILE A 10 -12.00 -7.85 -6.13
C ILE A 10 -12.36 -8.97 -5.14
N TYR A 11 -11.47 -9.24 -4.22
CA TYR A 11 -11.63 -10.25 -3.18
C TYR A 11 -11.77 -9.59 -1.80
N GLU A 12 -12.77 -10.01 -1.05
CA GLU A 12 -12.95 -9.64 0.35
C GLU A 12 -12.60 -10.83 1.24
N VAL A 13 -11.74 -10.61 2.22
CA VAL A 13 -11.32 -11.61 3.20
C VAL A 13 -11.84 -11.21 4.57
N PRO A 14 -13.01 -11.70 5.00
CA PRO A 14 -13.60 -11.36 6.29
C PRO A 14 -12.69 -11.76 7.45
N SER A 15 -12.64 -10.92 8.49
CA SER A 15 -11.87 -11.19 9.71
C SER A 15 -10.39 -11.47 9.49
N PHE A 16 -9.79 -10.89 8.44
CA PHE A 16 -8.38 -11.06 8.12
C PHE A 16 -7.46 -10.60 9.24
N LEU A 17 -7.79 -9.48 9.89
CA LEU A 17 -7.15 -8.99 11.10
C LEU A 17 -8.09 -9.17 12.29
N ASN A 18 -7.53 -9.55 13.44
CA ASN A 18 -8.27 -9.50 14.69
C ASN A 18 -8.21 -8.09 15.32
N GLU A 19 -9.06 -7.82 16.30
CA GLU A 19 -9.18 -6.52 16.96
C GLU A 19 -7.84 -6.02 17.53
N SER A 20 -7.10 -6.90 18.20
CA SER A 20 -5.79 -6.56 18.77
C SER A 20 -4.76 -6.20 17.68
N GLU A 21 -4.77 -6.86 16.54
CA GLU A 21 -3.91 -6.52 15.40
C GLU A 21 -4.28 -5.16 14.82
N CYS A 22 -5.57 -4.89 14.67
CA CYS A 22 -6.09 -3.60 14.22
C CYS A 22 -5.63 -2.46 15.15
N ASP A 23 -5.80 -2.62 16.46
CA ASP A 23 -5.41 -1.62 17.45
C ASP A 23 -3.90 -1.35 17.43
N GLN A 24 -3.09 -2.40 17.39
CA GLN A 24 -1.63 -2.28 17.37
C GLN A 24 -1.16 -1.58 16.10
N ILE A 25 -1.69 -1.97 14.93
CA ILE A 25 -1.31 -1.36 13.65
C ILE A 25 -1.77 0.10 13.60
N SER A 26 -2.98 0.41 14.04
CA SER A 26 -3.51 1.77 14.10
C SER A 26 -2.67 2.66 15.01
N ALA A 27 -2.22 2.13 16.16
CA ALA A 27 -1.31 2.86 17.03
C ALA A 27 0.04 3.12 16.37
N LEU A 28 0.62 2.12 15.69
CA LEU A 28 1.89 2.26 14.97
C LEU A 28 1.81 3.31 13.84
N ILE A 29 0.73 3.32 13.05
CA ILE A 29 0.53 4.31 11.99
C ILE A 29 0.67 5.73 12.53
N LYS A 30 0.06 6.01 13.68
CA LYS A 30 0.07 7.34 14.31
C LYS A 30 1.45 7.79 14.81
N THR A 31 2.42 6.90 14.94
CA THR A 31 3.74 7.24 15.50
C THR A 31 4.64 8.04 14.57
N LYS A 32 4.54 7.81 13.25
CA LYS A 32 5.44 8.39 12.24
C LYS A 32 4.71 8.79 10.95
N LEU A 33 3.62 9.53 11.10
CA LEU A 33 2.91 10.08 9.95
C LEU A 33 3.74 11.18 9.26
N ARG A 34 3.75 11.15 7.96
CA ARG A 34 4.26 12.18 7.07
C ARG A 34 3.25 12.45 5.95
N PRO A 35 3.25 13.63 5.32
CA PRO A 35 2.44 13.86 4.13
C PRO A 35 2.69 12.77 3.10
N SER A 36 1.63 12.20 2.53
CA SER A 36 1.74 11.20 1.48
C SER A 36 2.33 11.81 0.20
N THR A 37 3.05 10.99 -0.54
CA THR A 37 3.64 11.38 -1.83
C THR A 37 3.13 10.44 -2.91
N ILE A 38 3.26 10.85 -4.17
CA ILE A 38 3.06 10.01 -5.36
C ILE A 38 4.39 9.86 -6.08
N VAL A 39 4.52 8.78 -6.86
CA VAL A 39 5.64 8.62 -7.79
C VAL A 39 5.36 9.47 -9.01
N HIS A 40 6.21 10.45 -9.28
CA HIS A 40 6.07 11.37 -10.41
C HIS A 40 7.43 11.90 -10.86
N GLU A 41 7.57 12.23 -12.15
CA GLU A 41 8.73 12.96 -12.70
C GLU A 41 8.48 14.46 -12.59
N GLY A 42 9.36 15.17 -11.88
CA GLY A 42 9.27 16.61 -11.67
C GLY A 42 8.29 17.03 -10.58
N ASP A 43 7.79 18.25 -10.67
CA ASP A 43 6.79 18.78 -9.74
C ASP A 43 5.41 18.22 -10.04
N TYR A 44 4.68 17.82 -9.01
CA TYR A 44 3.29 17.34 -9.13
C TYR A 44 2.33 18.16 -8.28
N ASP A 45 1.05 18.13 -8.67
CA ASP A 45 -0.02 18.74 -7.89
C ASP A 45 -0.25 17.97 -6.57
N LYS A 46 0.15 18.59 -5.47
CA LYS A 46 0.01 18.04 -4.12
C LYS A 46 -1.45 17.82 -3.70
N SER A 47 -2.41 18.42 -4.41
CA SER A 47 -3.84 18.18 -4.16
C SER A 47 -4.33 16.81 -4.64
N ILE A 48 -3.52 16.08 -5.43
CA ILE A 48 -3.86 14.72 -5.90
C ILE A 48 -3.94 13.75 -4.72
N ARG A 49 -3.06 13.91 -3.73
CA ARG A 49 -3.03 13.04 -2.54
C ARG A 49 -2.79 13.86 -1.29
N THR A 50 -3.82 14.00 -0.47
CA THR A 50 -3.80 14.85 0.73
C THR A 50 -3.71 14.09 2.05
N SER A 51 -3.67 12.74 2.00
CA SER A 51 -3.52 11.86 3.15
C SER A 51 -2.15 11.93 3.83
N SER A 52 -2.02 11.24 4.94
CA SER A 52 -0.74 10.99 5.60
C SER A 52 -0.36 9.52 5.54
N THR A 53 0.93 9.23 5.43
CA THR A 53 1.49 7.88 5.31
C THR A 53 2.48 7.60 6.44
N CYS A 54 2.46 6.38 6.95
CA CYS A 54 3.49 5.80 7.81
C CYS A 54 4.08 4.56 7.11
N ASP A 55 5.41 4.52 6.96
CA ASP A 55 6.13 3.37 6.38
C ASP A 55 6.30 2.29 7.48
N LEU A 56 5.28 1.47 7.67
CA LEU A 56 5.18 0.47 8.75
C LEU A 56 6.30 -0.58 8.67
N GLY A 57 6.70 -0.97 7.46
CA GLY A 57 7.76 -1.96 7.26
C GLY A 57 9.12 -1.53 7.83
N HIS A 58 9.36 -0.24 8.00
CA HIS A 58 10.58 0.30 8.63
C HIS A 58 10.53 0.31 10.17
N LEU A 59 9.40 -0.01 10.77
CA LEU A 59 9.24 0.00 12.23
C LEU A 59 9.65 -1.32 12.89
N GLU A 60 10.05 -2.33 12.11
CA GLU A 60 10.47 -3.66 12.59
C GLU A 60 9.47 -4.32 13.56
N SER A 61 8.19 -4.03 13.39
CA SER A 61 7.12 -4.50 14.25
C SER A 61 6.74 -5.95 13.95
N LYS A 62 6.69 -6.78 15.00
CA LYS A 62 6.27 -8.19 14.89
C LYS A 62 4.84 -8.35 14.35
N VAL A 63 3.92 -7.44 14.69
CA VAL A 63 2.55 -7.52 14.18
C VAL A 63 2.51 -7.22 12.69
N VAL A 64 3.26 -6.23 12.21
CA VAL A 64 3.36 -5.90 10.78
C VAL A 64 3.98 -7.07 10.01
N SER A 65 5.11 -7.63 10.47
CA SER A 65 5.75 -8.78 9.82
C SER A 65 4.81 -9.98 9.69
N LYS A 66 4.02 -10.29 10.74
CA LYS A 66 3.04 -11.39 10.69
C LYS A 66 1.91 -11.13 9.69
N VAL A 67 1.46 -9.88 9.58
CA VAL A 67 0.43 -9.51 8.59
C VAL A 67 0.98 -9.62 7.19
N ASP A 68 2.19 -9.12 6.92
CA ASP A 68 2.86 -9.28 5.63
C ASP A 68 3.03 -10.75 5.22
N GLU A 69 3.50 -11.59 6.15
CA GLU A 69 3.65 -13.03 5.91
C GLU A 69 2.29 -13.68 5.59
N ARG A 70 1.22 -13.28 6.28
CA ARG A 70 -0.13 -13.78 6.05
C ARG A 70 -0.65 -13.37 4.66
N ILE A 71 -0.42 -12.11 4.25
CA ILE A 71 -0.78 -11.62 2.92
C ILE A 71 -0.03 -12.41 1.85
N CYS A 72 1.30 -12.50 1.96
CA CYS A 72 2.12 -13.22 1.00
C CYS A 72 1.71 -14.70 0.88
N SER A 73 1.45 -15.36 2.02
CA SER A 73 0.99 -16.75 2.04
C SER A 73 -0.39 -16.93 1.41
N MET A 74 -1.30 -15.99 1.63
CA MET A 74 -2.64 -16.04 1.04
C MET A 74 -2.62 -15.89 -0.48
N LEU A 75 -1.69 -15.08 -1.00
CA LEU A 75 -1.52 -14.80 -2.42
C LEU A 75 -0.55 -15.77 -3.11
N ASP A 76 0.02 -16.72 -2.37
CA ASP A 76 1.10 -17.62 -2.84
C ASP A 76 2.30 -16.85 -3.44
N LEU A 77 2.66 -15.75 -2.80
CA LEU A 77 3.76 -14.88 -3.22
C LEU A 77 4.94 -14.96 -2.26
N HIS A 78 6.15 -14.95 -2.82
CA HIS A 78 7.35 -14.81 -2.02
C HIS A 78 7.51 -13.35 -1.55
N LYS A 79 7.89 -13.15 -0.28
CA LYS A 79 8.01 -11.83 0.37
C LYS A 79 8.93 -10.84 -0.37
N SER A 80 9.88 -11.32 -1.17
CA SER A 80 10.76 -10.44 -1.97
C SER A 80 10.02 -9.62 -3.02
N TYR A 81 8.79 -10.00 -3.38
CA TYR A 81 7.93 -9.28 -4.31
C TYR A 81 7.00 -8.27 -3.61
N SER A 82 6.99 -8.27 -2.28
CA SER A 82 6.20 -7.32 -1.51
C SER A 82 6.91 -5.97 -1.39
N GLU A 83 6.22 -4.90 -1.71
CA GLU A 83 6.65 -3.55 -1.35
C GLU A 83 6.58 -3.37 0.18
N ILE A 84 7.20 -2.31 0.68
CA ILE A 84 7.13 -1.97 2.11
C ILE A 84 5.68 -1.66 2.49
N THR A 85 5.17 -2.36 3.49
CA THR A 85 3.84 -2.11 4.02
C THR A 85 3.72 -0.69 4.53
N GLN A 86 2.69 0.00 4.06
CA GLN A 86 2.36 1.37 4.45
C GLN A 86 1.01 1.42 5.15
N GLY A 87 0.92 2.23 6.20
CA GLY A 87 -0.34 2.64 6.79
C GLY A 87 -0.68 4.04 6.33
N GLN A 88 -1.96 4.28 6.02
CA GLN A 88 -2.43 5.58 5.56
C GLN A 88 -3.53 6.08 6.48
N GLN A 89 -3.51 7.38 6.76
CA GLN A 89 -4.54 8.06 7.52
C GLN A 89 -5.14 9.18 6.67
N TYR A 90 -6.47 9.22 6.64
CA TYR A 90 -7.26 10.27 6.00
C TYR A 90 -8.08 10.98 7.07
N GLU A 91 -7.94 12.30 7.14
CA GLU A 91 -8.84 13.16 7.90
C GLU A 91 -10.06 13.53 7.05
N VAL A 92 -11.10 14.04 7.69
CA VAL A 92 -12.31 14.47 6.97
C VAL A 92 -11.95 15.52 5.91
N GLY A 93 -12.36 15.27 4.67
CA GLY A 93 -12.06 16.13 3.53
C GLY A 93 -10.73 15.83 2.82
N GLN A 94 -9.95 14.87 3.30
CA GLN A 94 -8.77 14.39 2.59
C GLN A 94 -9.13 13.28 1.60
N GLU A 95 -8.38 13.21 0.51
CA GLU A 95 -8.61 12.26 -0.58
C GLU A 95 -7.31 11.78 -1.22
N PHE A 96 -7.40 10.70 -1.93
CA PHE A 96 -6.50 10.34 -3.01
C PHE A 96 -7.36 10.27 -4.27
N LYS A 97 -7.14 11.21 -5.19
CA LYS A 97 -7.92 11.33 -6.43
C LYS A 97 -7.78 10.08 -7.27
N GLU A 98 -8.64 9.95 -8.25
CA GLU A 98 -8.60 8.88 -9.25
C GLU A 98 -7.20 8.72 -9.84
N HIS A 99 -6.68 7.51 -9.82
CA HIS A 99 -5.33 7.16 -10.27
C HIS A 99 -5.26 5.68 -10.64
N HIS A 100 -4.16 5.29 -11.25
CA HIS A 100 -3.79 3.89 -11.44
C HIS A 100 -2.51 3.58 -10.64
N ASP A 101 -2.32 2.33 -10.27
CA ASP A 101 -1.20 1.91 -9.42
C ASP A 101 -0.03 1.30 -10.20
N TYR A 102 -0.19 1.03 -11.50
CA TYR A 102 0.93 0.65 -12.33
C TYR A 102 1.87 1.85 -12.59
N PHE A 103 3.14 1.56 -12.79
CA PHE A 103 4.12 2.59 -13.10
C PHE A 103 4.05 2.93 -14.58
N ASP A 104 3.86 4.21 -14.89
CA ASP A 104 3.94 4.80 -16.22
C ASP A 104 4.97 5.95 -16.24
N GLY A 105 5.14 6.58 -17.39
CA GLY A 105 6.12 7.65 -17.59
C GLY A 105 7.29 7.21 -18.46
N SER A 106 8.48 7.77 -18.21
CA SER A 106 9.67 7.39 -18.96
C SER A 106 10.13 5.95 -18.64
N ASP A 107 10.80 5.30 -19.60
CA ASP A 107 11.39 3.97 -19.41
C ASP A 107 12.32 3.94 -18.19
N LEU A 108 13.02 5.03 -17.94
CA LEU A 108 13.93 5.16 -16.78
C LEU A 108 13.16 5.16 -15.45
N LEU A 109 12.01 5.83 -15.40
CA LEU A 109 11.14 5.85 -14.21
C LEU A 109 10.57 4.46 -13.95
N ILE A 110 10.04 3.82 -14.99
CA ILE A 110 9.48 2.47 -14.92
C ILE A 110 10.57 1.51 -14.42
N GLU A 111 11.75 1.48 -15.05
CA GLU A 111 12.86 0.61 -14.64
C GLU A 111 13.26 0.84 -13.19
N LYS A 112 13.38 2.09 -12.76
CA LYS A 112 13.74 2.45 -11.37
C LYS A 112 12.78 1.84 -10.34
N HIS A 113 11.48 1.85 -10.62
CA HIS A 113 10.46 1.40 -9.68
C HIS A 113 10.13 -0.09 -9.80
N THR A 114 10.27 -0.68 -10.99
CA THR A 114 9.96 -2.10 -11.21
C THR A 114 11.14 -3.05 -11.02
N LYS A 115 12.38 -2.53 -11.04
CA LYS A 115 13.60 -3.34 -10.96
C LYS A 115 13.67 -4.26 -9.74
N LYS A 116 13.15 -3.83 -8.60
CA LYS A 116 13.24 -4.58 -7.35
C LYS A 116 12.06 -5.52 -7.13
N TYR A 117 10.85 -5.07 -7.42
CA TYR A 117 9.61 -5.77 -7.04
C TYR A 117 8.77 -6.21 -8.25
N GLY A 118 9.17 -5.82 -9.46
CA GLY A 118 8.34 -5.99 -10.65
C GLY A 118 7.22 -4.95 -10.74
N THR A 119 6.25 -5.22 -11.60
CA THR A 119 5.04 -4.39 -11.71
C THR A 119 4.01 -4.78 -10.66
N ARG A 120 3.11 -3.87 -10.30
CA ARG A 120 2.06 -4.13 -9.31
C ARG A 120 0.92 -4.93 -9.93
N PHE A 121 0.59 -6.08 -9.34
CA PHE A 121 -0.54 -6.94 -9.75
C PHE A 121 -1.63 -6.99 -8.67
N TYR A 122 -1.26 -6.88 -7.41
CA TYR A 122 -2.18 -6.88 -6.26
C TYR A 122 -2.04 -5.56 -5.50
N ILE A 123 -3.17 -4.98 -5.14
CA ILE A 123 -3.28 -3.69 -4.48
C ILE A 123 -4.27 -3.81 -3.33
#